data_b23238050cc8a019d0d56457b1d71fa7
#
_entry.id   b23238050cc8a019d0d56457b1d71fa7
#
_cell.length_a   1.000
_cell.length_b   1.000
_cell.length_c   1.000
_cell.angle_alpha   90.00
_cell.angle_beta   90.00
_cell.angle_gamma   90.00
#
_symmetry.space_group_name_H-M   'P 1'
#
loop_
_entity.id
_entity.type
_entity.pdbx_description
1 polymer ?
#
loop_
_entity_poly.entity_id
_entity_poly.type
_entity_poly.pdbx_seq_one_letter_code
_entity_poly.pdbx_strand_id
1 'polypeptide(L)'
;MSQRIGKAIRRDNVVSKSAVYADVNDKKPKEYWDYENLQVSWGEQDDYEVVRKVGRGKYSEVFEGVRAQAVDQKCIIKILKPVKKKKIKREIKILQNLAGGINIISLLDVVREPQSKTPSLVFEYVNNTDFKVLYPNLTDYDIRFYLMELLKALDFSHSQGIMHRDVKPHNIMIDHEKRQLRLIDWGLAEFYHAGKEYNVRVARRYFKGPELLVDLQDYDYALDLWSLGCVFAGMIFRKEPFFNGHDNYDQLVRIAKVLGTQELHAYLNKYRVELDPHLEALVGRHSRKPWSKFVNADNQHLVTPEAIDFLDKLLRYDHQERITAKEAQKHPFFDPVRDGN
;
A
#
# COMPACT_ATOMS: atom_id res chain seq x y z
N MET A 1 -0.33 1.30 23.63
CA MET A 1 -0.63 -0.15 23.73
C MET A 1 -0.31 -0.81 22.41
N SER A 2 0.52 -1.88 22.41
CA SER A 2 0.80 -2.63 21.21
C SER A 2 -0.48 -3.33 20.74
N GLN A 3 -0.85 -3.11 19.48
CA GLN A 3 -2.00 -3.78 18.90
C GLN A 3 -1.69 -5.27 18.75
N ARG A 4 -2.49 -6.11 19.41
CA ARG A 4 -2.32 -7.56 19.29
C ARG A 4 -2.77 -8.04 17.91
N ILE A 5 -1.92 -8.83 17.28
CA ILE A 5 -2.27 -9.63 16.13
C ILE A 5 -2.43 -11.06 16.62
N GLY A 6 -3.47 -11.76 16.17
CA GLY A 6 -3.67 -13.16 16.54
C GLY A 6 -2.46 -14.00 16.17
N LYS A 7 -1.97 -14.80 17.12
CA LYS A 7 -0.95 -15.78 16.80
C LYS A 7 -1.59 -16.94 16.05
N ALA A 8 -1.10 -17.21 14.87
CA ALA A 8 -1.52 -18.36 14.10
C ALA A 8 -0.52 -19.50 14.27
N ILE A 9 -1.03 -20.70 14.47
CA ILE A 9 -0.24 -21.91 14.44
C ILE A 9 -0.49 -22.53 13.07
N ARG A 10 0.56 -22.60 12.25
CA ARG A 10 0.50 -23.31 10.97
C ARG A 10 1.01 -24.72 11.18
N ARG A 11 0.11 -25.67 10.94
CA ARG A 11 0.44 -27.11 10.98
C ARG A 11 0.84 -27.53 9.57
N ASP A 12 1.82 -28.43 9.47
CA ASP A 12 2.38 -28.93 8.22
C ASP A 12 3.05 -27.82 7.40
N ASN A 13 4.04 -28.16 6.61
CA ASN A 13 4.86 -27.20 5.83
C ASN A 13 4.11 -26.65 4.61
N VAL A 14 2.91 -26.07 4.81
CA VAL A 14 2.19 -25.39 3.74
C VAL A 14 2.82 -24.00 3.54
N VAL A 15 3.62 -23.87 2.49
CA VAL A 15 4.28 -22.61 2.13
C VAL A 15 3.48 -21.95 1.03
N SER A 16 3.14 -20.67 1.23
CA SER A 16 2.50 -19.85 0.22
C SER A 16 3.54 -19.12 -0.62
N LYS A 17 3.30 -19.08 -1.93
CA LYS A 17 4.18 -18.45 -2.90
C LYS A 17 3.35 -17.55 -3.82
N SER A 18 3.92 -16.40 -4.22
CA SER A 18 3.23 -15.50 -5.13
C SER A 18 2.91 -16.17 -6.47
N ALA A 19 1.72 -15.88 -7.00
CA ALA A 19 1.29 -16.36 -8.33
C ALA A 19 2.05 -15.67 -9.46
N VAL A 20 2.60 -14.45 -9.21
CA VAL A 20 3.32 -13.65 -10.20
C VAL A 20 4.63 -13.14 -9.61
N TYR A 21 5.62 -12.89 -10.45
CA TYR A 21 6.90 -12.28 -10.07
C TYR A 21 7.59 -12.94 -8.87
N ALA A 22 7.41 -14.25 -8.73
CA ALA A 22 7.88 -14.99 -7.54
C ALA A 22 9.39 -15.09 -7.46
N ASP A 23 10.09 -15.04 -8.58
CA ASP A 23 11.52 -15.31 -8.68
C ASP A 23 12.34 -14.10 -9.18
N VAL A 24 11.75 -12.89 -9.21
CA VAL A 24 12.43 -11.70 -9.72
C VAL A 24 13.77 -11.48 -9.03
N ASN A 25 13.78 -11.51 -7.71
CA ASN A 25 15.01 -11.24 -6.94
C ASN A 25 16.03 -12.37 -7.04
N ASP A 26 15.60 -13.59 -7.33
CA ASP A 26 16.51 -14.71 -7.57
C ASP A 26 17.31 -14.53 -8.87
N LYS A 27 16.74 -13.80 -9.84
CA LYS A 27 17.36 -13.51 -11.14
C LYS A 27 18.16 -12.22 -11.16
N LYS A 28 18.05 -11.40 -10.10
CA LYS A 28 18.81 -10.16 -9.98
C LYS A 28 20.15 -10.43 -9.29
N PRO A 29 21.17 -9.60 -9.55
CA PRO A 29 22.42 -9.69 -8.78
C PRO A 29 22.13 -9.36 -7.31
N LYS A 30 22.92 -9.91 -6.41
CA LYS A 30 22.73 -9.76 -4.95
C LYS A 30 22.62 -8.30 -4.53
N GLU A 31 23.40 -7.42 -5.13
CA GLU A 31 23.44 -5.99 -4.83
C GLU A 31 22.07 -5.32 -5.01
N TYR A 32 21.21 -5.87 -5.86
CA TYR A 32 19.90 -5.32 -6.13
C TYR A 32 18.99 -5.35 -4.89
N TRP A 33 19.02 -6.44 -4.13
CA TRP A 33 18.15 -6.64 -2.98
C TRP A 33 18.87 -6.64 -1.63
N ASP A 34 20.20 -6.75 -1.59
CA ASP A 34 20.98 -6.78 -0.35
C ASP A 34 21.21 -5.36 0.17
N TYR A 35 20.13 -4.73 0.64
CA TYR A 35 20.16 -3.33 1.05
C TYR A 35 21.03 -3.07 2.29
N GLU A 36 21.26 -4.07 3.15
CA GLU A 36 22.09 -3.90 4.35
C GLU A 36 23.52 -3.51 4.00
N ASN A 37 23.99 -3.92 2.83
CA ASN A 37 25.34 -3.61 2.33
C ASN A 37 25.39 -2.39 1.41
N LEU A 38 24.27 -1.63 1.30
CA LEU A 38 24.25 -0.40 0.51
C LEU A 38 25.22 0.64 1.09
N GLN A 39 26.07 1.20 0.23
CA GLN A 39 26.89 2.36 0.55
C GLN A 39 26.15 3.61 0.07
N VAL A 40 25.65 4.41 1.00
CA VAL A 40 24.88 5.62 0.67
C VAL A 40 25.81 6.75 0.31
N SER A 41 25.61 7.36 -0.86
CA SER A 41 26.32 8.56 -1.28
C SER A 41 25.54 9.79 -0.83
N TRP A 42 25.97 10.37 0.30
CA TRP A 42 25.28 11.51 0.89
C TRP A 42 25.59 12.80 0.13
N GLY A 43 24.52 13.52 -0.25
CA GLY A 43 24.63 14.87 -0.81
C GLY A 43 24.77 15.93 0.28
N GLU A 44 24.65 17.19 -0.12
CA GLU A 44 24.86 18.34 0.77
C GLU A 44 23.53 18.87 1.29
N GLN A 45 23.32 18.85 2.59
CA GLN A 45 22.11 19.37 3.23
C GLN A 45 21.87 20.85 2.89
N ASP A 46 22.95 21.65 2.78
CA ASP A 46 22.87 23.08 2.49
C ASP A 46 22.37 23.39 1.08
N ASP A 47 22.27 22.40 0.20
CA ASP A 47 21.67 22.59 -1.13
C ASP A 47 20.13 22.76 -1.08
N TYR A 48 19.52 22.56 0.08
CA TYR A 48 18.07 22.59 0.26
C TYR A 48 17.66 23.45 1.44
N GLU A 49 16.54 24.14 1.30
CA GLU A 49 15.93 24.97 2.35
C GLU A 49 14.50 24.51 2.62
N VAL A 50 14.16 24.37 3.90
CA VAL A 50 12.81 24.05 4.35
C VAL A 50 11.94 25.31 4.26
N VAL A 51 10.76 25.21 3.66
CA VAL A 51 9.81 26.32 3.53
C VAL A 51 8.69 26.19 4.57
N ARG A 52 8.03 25.04 4.65
CA ARG A 52 6.95 24.81 5.62
C ARG A 52 6.72 23.33 5.83
N LYS A 53 6.16 22.97 7.00
CA LYS A 53 5.77 21.61 7.32
C LYS A 53 4.47 21.25 6.60
N VAL A 54 4.44 20.12 5.93
CA VAL A 54 3.25 19.65 5.18
C VAL A 54 2.72 18.31 5.69
N GLY A 55 3.47 17.60 6.52
CA GLY A 55 3.03 16.32 7.07
C GLY A 55 3.89 15.85 8.22
N ARG A 56 3.35 14.85 8.93
CA ARG A 56 4.02 14.21 10.05
C ARG A 56 3.64 12.75 10.07
N GLY A 57 4.62 11.87 10.03
CA GLY A 57 4.42 10.44 10.16
C GLY A 57 4.99 9.91 11.47
N LYS A 58 4.78 8.62 11.72
CA LYS A 58 5.37 7.93 12.87
C LYS A 58 6.89 7.94 12.82
N TYR A 59 7.47 7.86 11.62
CA TYR A 59 8.91 7.71 11.40
C TYR A 59 9.54 8.91 10.71
N SER A 60 8.79 9.99 10.45
CA SER A 60 9.32 11.12 9.70
C SER A 60 8.51 12.39 9.92
N GLU A 61 9.12 13.53 9.56
CA GLU A 61 8.46 14.82 9.38
C GLU A 61 8.69 15.26 7.95
N VAL A 62 7.64 15.74 7.28
CA VAL A 62 7.67 16.06 5.86
C VAL A 62 7.46 17.55 5.66
N PHE A 63 8.33 18.15 4.84
CA PHE A 63 8.35 19.59 4.57
C PHE A 63 8.30 19.86 3.08
N GLU A 64 7.64 20.97 2.71
CA GLU A 64 7.89 21.59 1.42
C GLU A 64 9.21 22.33 1.52
N GLY A 65 10.07 22.15 0.53
CA GLY A 65 11.36 22.80 0.46
C GLY A 65 11.65 23.34 -0.92
N VAL A 66 12.79 23.98 -1.05
CA VAL A 66 13.32 24.49 -2.33
C VAL A 66 14.81 24.21 -2.41
N ARG A 67 15.35 24.20 -3.63
CA ARG A 67 16.79 24.23 -3.81
C ARG A 67 17.32 25.61 -3.42
N ALA A 68 18.38 25.67 -2.61
CA ALA A 68 18.92 26.93 -2.09
C ALA A 68 19.33 27.93 -3.20
N GLN A 69 19.80 27.41 -4.34
CA GLN A 69 20.25 28.24 -5.46
C GLN A 69 19.18 28.43 -6.55
N ALA A 70 17.99 27.85 -6.37
CA ALA A 70 16.90 27.92 -7.32
C ALA A 70 15.56 27.87 -6.56
N VAL A 71 15.18 28.98 -5.93
CA VAL A 71 14.03 29.06 -5.00
C VAL A 71 12.67 28.78 -5.65
N ASP A 72 12.59 28.79 -6.97
CA ASP A 72 11.41 28.39 -7.72
C ASP A 72 11.33 26.88 -7.94
N GLN A 73 12.41 26.13 -7.65
CA GLN A 73 12.43 24.66 -7.75
C GLN A 73 12.01 24.03 -6.43
N LYS A 74 10.73 23.76 -6.33
CA LYS A 74 10.14 23.12 -5.16
C LYS A 74 10.53 21.64 -5.08
N CYS A 75 10.63 21.16 -3.85
CA CYS A 75 10.85 19.74 -3.54
C CYS A 75 10.11 19.37 -2.26
N ILE A 76 10.09 18.09 -1.95
CA ILE A 76 9.61 17.57 -0.67
C ILE A 76 10.82 17.01 0.09
N ILE A 77 10.93 17.41 1.35
CA ILE A 77 12.01 16.95 2.24
C ILE A 77 11.41 16.13 3.37
N LYS A 78 11.78 14.85 3.41
CA LYS A 78 11.34 13.91 4.44
C LYS A 78 12.49 13.71 5.42
N ILE A 79 12.38 14.32 6.60
CA ILE A 79 13.36 14.18 7.67
C ILE A 79 13.00 12.93 8.47
N LEU A 80 13.93 11.96 8.52
CA LEU A 80 13.68 10.68 9.16
C LEU A 80 13.93 10.77 10.66
N LYS A 81 12.95 10.31 11.46
CA LYS A 81 13.13 10.14 12.91
C LYS A 81 14.12 9.00 13.16
N PRO A 82 14.77 8.96 14.32
CA PRO A 82 15.72 7.89 14.63
C PRO A 82 15.09 6.50 14.46
N VAL A 83 15.64 5.73 13.53
CA VAL A 83 15.25 4.35 13.23
C VAL A 83 16.52 3.56 12.92
N LYS A 84 16.39 2.23 12.88
CA LYS A 84 17.53 1.35 12.54
C LYS A 84 18.07 1.71 11.15
N LYS A 85 19.42 1.79 11.06
CA LYS A 85 20.11 2.10 9.80
C LYS A 85 19.68 1.20 8.64
N LYS A 86 19.39 -0.07 8.92
CA LYS A 86 18.99 -1.01 7.88
C LYS A 86 17.62 -0.62 7.26
N LYS A 87 16.69 -0.05 8.03
CA LYS A 87 15.41 0.44 7.50
C LYS A 87 15.60 1.64 6.58
N ILE A 88 16.54 2.53 6.91
CA ILE A 88 16.88 3.68 6.08
C ILE A 88 17.49 3.20 4.76
N LYS A 89 18.43 2.28 4.82
CA LYS A 89 19.07 1.70 3.64
C LYS A 89 18.06 0.96 2.75
N ARG A 90 17.09 0.27 3.37
CA ARG A 90 16.03 -0.42 2.64
C ARG A 90 15.20 0.55 1.83
N GLU A 91 14.71 1.62 2.46
CA GLU A 91 13.90 2.64 1.77
C GLU A 91 14.68 3.27 0.62
N ILE A 92 15.93 3.67 0.86
CA ILE A 92 16.80 4.28 -0.16
C ILE A 92 17.02 3.31 -1.32
N LYS A 93 17.37 2.05 -1.04
CA LYS A 93 17.65 1.05 -2.07
C LYS A 93 16.42 0.79 -2.93
N ILE A 94 15.26 0.67 -2.30
CA ILE A 94 13.99 0.46 -3.01
C ILE A 94 13.67 1.65 -3.92
N LEU A 95 13.80 2.89 -3.41
CA LEU A 95 13.58 4.08 -4.21
C LEU A 95 14.55 4.18 -5.40
N GLN A 96 15.81 3.81 -5.20
CA GLN A 96 16.80 3.76 -6.27
C GLN A 96 16.44 2.70 -7.33
N ASN A 97 16.02 1.52 -6.89
CA ASN A 97 15.64 0.43 -7.79
C ASN A 97 14.38 0.76 -8.61
N LEU A 98 13.48 1.55 -8.05
CA LEU A 98 12.22 1.94 -8.71
C LEU A 98 12.33 3.28 -9.46
N ALA A 99 13.50 3.92 -9.44
CA ALA A 99 13.70 5.24 -10.04
C ALA A 99 13.27 5.26 -11.52
N GLY A 100 12.51 6.27 -11.90
CA GLY A 100 11.99 6.42 -13.25
C GLY A 100 10.79 5.55 -13.56
N GLY A 101 10.31 4.75 -12.60
CA GLY A 101 9.13 3.91 -12.78
C GLY A 101 7.85 4.72 -12.86
N ILE A 102 6.87 4.18 -13.57
CA ILE A 102 5.60 4.86 -13.79
C ILE A 102 4.89 5.13 -12.47
N ASN A 103 4.57 6.41 -12.23
CA ASN A 103 3.82 6.89 -11.05
C ASN A 103 4.47 6.59 -9.69
N ILE A 104 5.77 6.26 -9.70
CA ILE A 104 6.58 6.13 -8.49
C ILE A 104 7.19 7.48 -8.17
N ILE A 105 7.11 7.92 -6.91
CA ILE A 105 7.74 9.17 -6.48
C ILE A 105 9.25 9.12 -6.76
N SER A 106 9.80 10.20 -7.32
CA SER A 106 11.23 10.28 -7.64
C SER A 106 12.03 10.77 -6.45
N LEU A 107 13.01 9.99 -6.03
CA LEU A 107 14.02 10.41 -5.04
C LEU A 107 15.08 11.21 -5.78
N LEU A 108 15.23 12.49 -5.39
CA LEU A 108 16.17 13.41 -6.02
C LEU A 108 17.54 13.41 -5.33
N ASP A 109 17.54 13.26 -4.01
CA ASP A 109 18.77 13.33 -3.23
C ASP A 109 18.60 12.68 -1.86
N VAL A 110 19.71 12.33 -1.25
CA VAL A 110 19.79 11.82 0.13
C VAL A 110 20.85 12.63 0.86
N VAL A 111 20.45 13.37 1.89
CA VAL A 111 21.34 14.26 2.64
C VAL A 111 21.24 13.95 4.13
N ARG A 112 22.23 14.40 4.89
CA ARG A 112 22.19 14.25 6.36
C ARG A 112 22.81 15.49 7.02
N GLU A 113 22.32 15.77 8.23
CA GLU A 113 22.86 16.82 9.08
C GLU A 113 24.28 16.39 9.54
N PRO A 114 25.32 17.21 9.35
CA PRO A 114 26.71 16.80 9.61
C PRO A 114 27.00 16.39 11.06
N GLN A 115 26.35 17.01 12.03
CA GLN A 115 26.60 16.73 13.46
C GLN A 115 25.73 15.59 13.98
N SER A 116 24.41 15.70 13.84
CA SER A 116 23.46 14.71 14.36
C SER A 116 23.39 13.44 13.52
N LYS A 117 23.86 13.50 12.25
CA LYS A 117 23.74 12.42 11.25
C LYS A 117 22.30 12.10 10.90
N THR A 118 21.33 12.97 11.24
CA THR A 118 19.93 12.80 10.89
C THR A 118 19.76 12.81 9.37
N PRO A 119 19.23 11.73 8.76
CA PRO A 119 19.08 11.66 7.33
C PRO A 119 17.79 12.34 6.86
N SER A 120 17.85 12.90 5.66
CA SER A 120 16.69 13.43 4.96
C SER A 120 16.67 12.94 3.53
N LEU A 121 15.47 12.55 3.08
CA LEU A 121 15.23 12.16 1.70
C LEU A 121 14.56 13.32 0.98
N VAL A 122 15.08 13.68 -0.19
CA VAL A 122 14.57 14.78 -1.00
C VAL A 122 13.87 14.19 -2.22
N PHE A 123 12.59 14.56 -2.39
CA PHE A 123 11.72 14.02 -3.44
C PHE A 123 11.23 15.11 -4.39
N GLU A 124 10.76 14.69 -5.55
CA GLU A 124 10.02 15.57 -6.45
C GLU A 124 8.81 16.17 -5.72
N TYR A 125 8.47 17.39 -6.08
CA TYR A 125 7.29 18.07 -5.54
C TYR A 125 6.03 17.61 -6.26
N VAL A 126 4.98 17.31 -5.47
CA VAL A 126 3.63 17.02 -5.99
C VAL A 126 2.67 17.99 -5.33
N ASN A 127 1.92 18.73 -6.14
CA ASN A 127 0.88 19.65 -5.64
C ASN A 127 -0.39 18.85 -5.31
N ASN A 128 -0.33 18.12 -4.21
CA ASN A 128 -1.37 17.19 -3.78
C ASN A 128 -2.53 17.92 -3.10
N THR A 129 -3.76 17.46 -3.34
CA THR A 129 -4.94 17.83 -2.56
C THR A 129 -5.24 16.70 -1.58
N ASP A 130 -5.46 17.05 -0.31
CA ASP A 130 -5.83 16.07 0.74
C ASP A 130 -7.00 15.21 0.27
N PHE A 131 -6.90 13.90 0.43
CA PHE A 131 -7.93 12.97 -0.05
C PHE A 131 -9.30 13.21 0.59
N LYS A 132 -9.36 13.73 1.82
CA LYS A 132 -10.62 14.05 2.49
C LYS A 132 -11.39 15.14 1.74
N VAL A 133 -10.68 16.04 1.07
CA VAL A 133 -11.24 17.09 0.22
C VAL A 133 -11.45 16.57 -1.20
N LEU A 134 -10.48 15.87 -1.73
CA LEU A 134 -10.46 15.43 -3.14
C LEU A 134 -11.48 14.33 -3.42
N TYR A 135 -11.51 13.25 -2.63
CA TYR A 135 -12.28 12.05 -2.95
C TYR A 135 -13.79 12.33 -3.09
N PRO A 136 -14.43 13.15 -2.22
CA PRO A 136 -15.84 13.47 -2.40
C PRO A 136 -16.17 14.19 -3.72
N ASN A 137 -15.18 14.79 -4.38
CA ASN A 137 -15.34 15.53 -5.62
C ASN A 137 -14.94 14.74 -6.87
N LEU A 138 -14.47 13.51 -6.72
CA LEU A 138 -14.09 12.68 -7.85
C LEU A 138 -15.33 12.12 -8.54
N THR A 139 -15.35 12.19 -9.87
CA THR A 139 -16.37 11.55 -10.69
C THR A 139 -16.08 10.06 -10.85
N ASP A 140 -17.04 9.30 -11.39
CA ASP A 140 -16.82 7.91 -11.77
C ASP A 140 -15.63 7.77 -12.71
N TYR A 141 -15.52 8.63 -13.71
CA TYR A 141 -14.37 8.64 -14.65
C TYR A 141 -13.05 8.90 -13.92
N ASP A 142 -13.03 9.87 -13.00
CA ASP A 142 -11.82 10.21 -12.22
C ASP A 142 -11.33 9.01 -11.39
N ILE A 143 -12.26 8.31 -10.76
CA ILE A 143 -11.93 7.13 -9.93
C ILE A 143 -11.31 6.04 -10.80
N ARG A 144 -11.91 5.74 -11.94
CA ARG A 144 -11.35 4.76 -12.90
C ARG A 144 -9.96 5.17 -13.37
N PHE A 145 -9.79 6.45 -13.69
CA PHE A 145 -8.52 7.01 -14.16
C PHE A 145 -7.42 6.85 -13.10
N TYR A 146 -7.68 7.32 -11.87
CA TYR A 146 -6.65 7.27 -10.82
C TYR A 146 -6.38 5.87 -10.32
N LEU A 147 -7.37 5.00 -10.26
CA LEU A 147 -7.15 3.59 -9.91
C LEU A 147 -6.27 2.89 -10.97
N MET A 148 -6.48 3.19 -12.25
CA MET A 148 -5.61 2.69 -13.32
C MET A 148 -4.17 3.16 -13.11
N GLU A 149 -3.96 4.44 -12.80
CA GLU A 149 -2.62 4.98 -12.55
C GLU A 149 -1.95 4.33 -11.34
N LEU A 150 -2.72 4.07 -10.29
CA LEU A 150 -2.22 3.36 -9.11
C LEU A 150 -1.84 1.92 -9.43
N LEU A 151 -2.65 1.22 -10.22
CA LEU A 151 -2.35 -0.15 -10.66
C LEU A 151 -1.08 -0.21 -11.50
N LYS A 152 -0.85 0.79 -12.36
CA LYS A 152 0.40 0.88 -13.13
C LYS A 152 1.61 0.99 -12.21
N ALA A 153 1.52 1.81 -11.15
CA ALA A 153 2.59 1.93 -10.16
C ALA A 153 2.84 0.62 -9.43
N LEU A 154 1.78 -0.04 -8.98
CA LEU A 154 1.88 -1.31 -8.25
C LEU A 154 2.43 -2.42 -9.12
N ASP A 155 1.94 -2.57 -10.36
CA ASP A 155 2.46 -3.60 -11.26
C ASP A 155 3.94 -3.37 -11.56
N PHE A 156 4.35 -2.12 -11.78
CA PHE A 156 5.77 -1.81 -11.97
C PHE A 156 6.59 -2.24 -10.75
N SER A 157 6.17 -1.82 -9.53
CA SER A 157 6.87 -2.18 -8.30
C SER A 157 6.97 -3.70 -8.13
N HIS A 158 5.86 -4.42 -8.31
CA HIS A 158 5.81 -5.87 -8.17
C HIS A 158 6.70 -6.55 -9.22
N SER A 159 6.70 -6.05 -10.45
CA SER A 159 7.56 -6.58 -11.52
C SER A 159 9.05 -6.40 -11.22
N GLN A 160 9.40 -5.46 -10.35
CA GLN A 160 10.75 -5.22 -9.87
C GLN A 160 11.06 -5.95 -8.56
N GLY A 161 10.15 -6.83 -8.12
CA GLY A 161 10.34 -7.68 -6.94
C GLY A 161 10.07 -6.99 -5.61
N ILE A 162 9.28 -5.91 -5.59
CA ILE A 162 9.08 -5.07 -4.41
C ILE A 162 7.60 -4.96 -4.06
N MET A 163 7.27 -5.25 -2.79
CA MET A 163 5.96 -5.01 -2.17
C MET A 163 5.98 -3.64 -1.50
N HIS A 164 4.91 -2.85 -1.66
CA HIS A 164 4.79 -1.54 -1.01
C HIS A 164 4.48 -1.69 0.49
N ARG A 165 3.48 -2.47 0.83
CA ARG A 165 3.01 -2.83 2.18
C ARG A 165 2.38 -1.69 2.99
N ASP A 166 2.12 -0.53 2.38
CA ASP A 166 1.48 0.60 3.08
C ASP A 166 0.58 1.41 2.14
N VAL A 167 -0.16 0.72 1.27
CA VAL A 167 -1.11 1.37 0.36
C VAL A 167 -2.30 1.89 1.18
N LYS A 168 -2.51 3.19 1.11
CA LYS A 168 -3.60 3.91 1.80
C LYS A 168 -3.74 5.29 1.14
N PRO A 169 -4.86 5.99 1.34
CA PRO A 169 -5.06 7.30 0.71
C PRO A 169 -3.95 8.31 1.00
N HIS A 170 -3.40 8.32 2.22
CA HIS A 170 -2.31 9.22 2.59
C HIS A 170 -1.04 9.04 1.74
N ASN A 171 -0.84 7.85 1.17
CA ASN A 171 0.35 7.51 0.38
C ASN A 171 0.09 7.56 -1.12
N ILE A 172 -1.08 8.05 -1.52
CA ILE A 172 -1.47 8.23 -2.91
C ILE A 172 -1.60 9.74 -3.15
N MET A 173 -0.55 10.35 -3.71
CA MET A 173 -0.55 11.77 -3.99
C MET A 173 -1.14 12.03 -5.36
N ILE A 174 -2.10 12.96 -5.44
CA ILE A 174 -2.77 13.31 -6.68
C ILE A 174 -2.74 14.81 -6.87
N ASP A 175 -2.12 15.24 -7.96
CA ASP A 175 -2.26 16.58 -8.51
C ASP A 175 -3.42 16.53 -9.50
N HIS A 176 -4.62 16.91 -9.05
CA HIS A 176 -5.84 16.76 -9.84
C HIS A 176 -5.88 17.72 -11.03
N GLU A 177 -5.26 18.89 -10.89
CA GLU A 177 -5.14 19.84 -11.99
C GLU A 177 -4.34 19.28 -13.16
N LYS A 178 -3.21 18.65 -12.86
CA LYS A 178 -2.36 18.00 -13.87
C LYS A 178 -2.76 16.55 -14.16
N ARG A 179 -3.69 15.98 -13.39
CA ARG A 179 -4.12 14.59 -13.43
C ARG A 179 -2.94 13.63 -13.31
N GLN A 180 -2.07 13.88 -12.33
CA GLN A 180 -0.88 13.09 -12.03
C GLN A 180 -1.00 12.44 -10.68
N LEU A 181 -0.70 11.14 -10.63
CA LEU A 181 -0.67 10.35 -9.41
C LEU A 181 0.76 9.91 -9.11
N ARG A 182 1.13 9.92 -7.83
CA ARG A 182 2.40 9.35 -7.37
C ARG A 182 2.14 8.49 -6.14
N LEU A 183 2.64 7.26 -6.18
CA LEU A 183 2.67 6.38 -5.01
C LEU A 183 3.90 6.73 -4.19
N ILE A 184 3.67 7.12 -2.95
CA ILE A 184 4.72 7.62 -2.04
C ILE A 184 4.88 6.73 -0.82
N ASP A 185 5.85 7.09 0.03
CA ASP A 185 6.18 6.46 1.31
C ASP A 185 6.49 4.97 1.17
N TRP A 186 7.72 4.71 0.75
CA TRP A 186 8.27 3.37 0.57
C TRP A 186 9.02 2.86 1.82
N GLY A 187 8.79 3.51 2.97
CA GLY A 187 9.45 3.17 4.24
C GLY A 187 9.11 1.80 4.80
N LEU A 188 7.95 1.23 4.43
CA LEU A 188 7.56 -0.13 4.80
C LEU A 188 7.72 -1.14 3.67
N ALA A 189 8.17 -0.70 2.50
CA ALA A 189 8.35 -1.58 1.35
C ALA A 189 9.46 -2.62 1.59
N GLU A 190 9.36 -3.76 0.92
CA GLU A 190 10.28 -4.88 1.11
C GLU A 190 10.43 -5.69 -0.18
N PHE A 191 11.59 -6.30 -0.34
CA PHE A 191 11.86 -7.23 -1.43
C PHE A 191 11.14 -8.54 -1.20
N TYR A 192 10.50 -9.07 -2.24
CA TYR A 192 9.83 -10.35 -2.17
C TYR A 192 10.79 -11.49 -2.51
N HIS A 193 10.95 -12.40 -1.55
CA HIS A 193 11.65 -13.68 -1.73
C HIS A 193 10.69 -14.81 -1.39
N ALA A 194 10.45 -15.72 -2.32
CA ALA A 194 9.51 -16.82 -2.11
C ALA A 194 9.89 -17.64 -0.89
N GLY A 195 8.91 -17.93 -0.04
CA GLY A 195 9.11 -18.71 1.18
C GLY A 195 9.61 -17.92 2.39
N LYS A 196 9.97 -16.64 2.21
CA LYS A 196 10.39 -15.81 3.33
C LYS A 196 9.20 -15.44 4.20
N GLU A 197 9.41 -15.44 5.51
CA GLU A 197 8.44 -14.98 6.49
C GLU A 197 8.67 -13.50 6.80
N TYR A 198 7.62 -12.71 6.60
CA TYR A 198 7.67 -11.26 6.79
C TYR A 198 6.95 -10.85 8.06
N ASN A 199 7.29 -9.66 8.56
CA ASN A 199 6.60 -9.04 9.66
C ASN A 199 5.16 -8.69 9.22
N VAL A 200 4.17 -9.10 10.01
CA VAL A 200 2.75 -8.78 9.75
C VAL A 200 2.33 -7.42 10.30
N ARG A 201 3.20 -6.74 11.05
CA ARG A 201 2.95 -5.40 11.58
C ARG A 201 3.32 -4.33 10.56
N VAL A 202 2.69 -4.40 9.42
CA VAL A 202 2.83 -3.46 8.30
C VAL A 202 1.44 -2.97 7.91
N ALA A 203 1.36 -1.94 7.07
CA ALA A 203 0.14 -1.28 6.64
C ALA A 203 -0.64 -0.62 7.80
N ARG A 204 -1.51 0.31 7.46
CA ARG A 204 -2.44 0.89 8.43
C ARG A 204 -3.58 -0.09 8.67
N ARG A 205 -4.08 -0.14 9.92
CA ARG A 205 -5.12 -1.10 10.36
C ARG A 205 -6.25 -1.27 9.34
N TYR A 206 -6.82 -0.18 8.87
CA TYR A 206 -7.99 -0.22 7.98
C TYR A 206 -7.70 -0.85 6.61
N PHE A 207 -6.43 -0.96 6.25
CA PHE A 207 -5.96 -1.44 4.94
C PHE A 207 -5.18 -2.76 5.05
N LYS A 208 -5.09 -3.33 6.26
CA LYS A 208 -4.43 -4.61 6.49
C LYS A 208 -5.22 -5.75 5.85
N GLY A 209 -4.55 -6.55 5.02
CA GLY A 209 -5.17 -7.75 4.47
C GLY A 209 -5.40 -8.81 5.54
N PRO A 210 -6.33 -9.75 5.27
CA PRO A 210 -6.58 -10.86 6.19
C PRO A 210 -5.32 -11.63 6.56
N GLU A 211 -4.39 -11.80 5.63
CA GLU A 211 -3.09 -12.47 5.86
C GLU A 211 -2.33 -11.85 7.03
N LEU A 212 -2.35 -10.53 7.14
CA LEU A 212 -1.68 -9.84 8.27
C LEU A 212 -2.43 -10.05 9.57
N LEU A 213 -3.77 -10.08 9.52
CA LEU A 213 -4.61 -10.16 10.71
C LEU A 213 -4.66 -11.58 11.31
N VAL A 214 -4.32 -12.60 10.51
CA VAL A 214 -4.26 -13.99 10.95
C VAL A 214 -2.83 -14.52 11.07
N ASP A 215 -1.85 -13.62 11.05
CA ASP A 215 -0.42 -13.93 11.21
C ASP A 215 0.13 -14.92 10.16
N LEU A 216 -0.31 -14.74 8.91
CA LEU A 216 0.20 -15.51 7.78
C LEU A 216 1.41 -14.76 7.21
N GLN A 217 2.62 -15.19 7.60
CA GLN A 217 3.85 -14.43 7.38
C GLN A 217 4.44 -14.54 5.97
N ASP A 218 4.13 -15.58 5.23
CA ASP A 218 4.63 -15.79 3.87
C ASP A 218 3.69 -15.18 2.82
N TYR A 219 3.26 -13.95 3.08
CA TYR A 219 2.45 -13.17 2.16
C TYR A 219 3.31 -12.59 1.02
N ASP A 220 2.67 -11.96 0.05
CA ASP A 220 3.33 -11.46 -1.16
C ASP A 220 2.70 -10.15 -1.66
N TYR A 221 2.95 -9.82 -2.93
CA TYR A 221 2.45 -8.60 -3.57
C TYR A 221 0.93 -8.45 -3.48
N ALA A 222 0.19 -9.55 -3.36
CA ALA A 222 -1.27 -9.54 -3.29
C ALA A 222 -1.80 -8.74 -2.10
N LEU A 223 -0.98 -8.56 -1.05
CA LEU A 223 -1.32 -7.69 0.07
C LEU A 223 -1.68 -6.27 -0.42
N ASP A 224 -0.89 -5.74 -1.36
CA ASP A 224 -1.12 -4.39 -1.89
C ASP A 224 -2.46 -4.30 -2.63
N LEU A 225 -2.91 -5.37 -3.25
CA LEU A 225 -4.20 -5.41 -3.95
C LEU A 225 -5.40 -5.43 -2.97
N TRP A 226 -5.26 -6.08 -1.81
CA TRP A 226 -6.26 -5.95 -0.74
C TRP A 226 -6.38 -4.50 -0.30
N SER A 227 -5.24 -3.86 0.01
CA SER A 227 -5.21 -2.46 0.46
C SER A 227 -5.83 -1.53 -0.58
N LEU A 228 -5.52 -1.73 -1.86
CA LEU A 228 -6.13 -1.00 -2.96
C LEU A 228 -7.64 -1.23 -2.99
N GLY A 229 -8.11 -2.46 -2.78
CA GLY A 229 -9.52 -2.79 -2.70
C GLY A 229 -10.24 -2.01 -1.59
N CYS A 230 -9.60 -1.85 -0.44
CA CYS A 230 -10.13 -1.04 0.66
C CYS A 230 -10.24 0.44 0.29
N VAL A 231 -9.22 0.98 -0.39
CA VAL A 231 -9.24 2.37 -0.89
C VAL A 231 -10.38 2.53 -1.89
N PHE A 232 -10.50 1.61 -2.83
CA PHE A 232 -11.52 1.62 -3.87
C PHE A 232 -12.93 1.55 -3.27
N ALA A 233 -13.17 0.65 -2.33
CA ALA A 233 -14.46 0.54 -1.64
C ALA A 233 -14.82 1.84 -0.92
N GLY A 234 -13.85 2.47 -0.26
CA GLY A 234 -14.04 3.76 0.39
C GLY A 234 -14.46 4.85 -0.57
N MET A 235 -13.88 4.86 -1.77
CA MET A 235 -14.19 5.84 -2.81
C MET A 235 -15.60 5.67 -3.37
N ILE A 236 -15.97 4.46 -3.82
CA ILE A 236 -17.25 4.24 -4.51
C ILE A 236 -18.44 4.22 -3.57
N PHE A 237 -18.25 3.77 -2.33
CA PHE A 237 -19.32 3.77 -1.33
C PHE A 237 -19.35 5.05 -0.48
N ARG A 238 -18.37 5.93 -0.64
CA ARG A 238 -18.21 7.15 0.16
C ARG A 238 -18.25 6.87 1.64
N LYS A 239 -17.49 5.85 2.03
CA LYS A 239 -17.33 5.39 3.41
C LYS A 239 -15.84 5.20 3.68
N GLU A 240 -15.22 6.18 4.32
CA GLU A 240 -13.78 6.18 4.62
C GLU A 240 -13.54 6.15 6.12
N PRO A 241 -12.83 5.15 6.63
CA PRO A 241 -12.42 3.91 5.95
C PRO A 241 -13.60 2.93 5.76
N PHE A 242 -13.51 2.06 4.78
CA PHE A 242 -14.57 1.08 4.52
C PHE A 242 -14.69 0.05 5.65
N PHE A 243 -13.57 -0.57 6.04
CA PHE A 243 -13.50 -1.46 7.20
C PHE A 243 -12.92 -0.70 8.38
N ASN A 244 -13.76 -0.29 9.32
CA ASN A 244 -13.40 0.61 10.40
C ASN A 244 -13.26 -0.13 11.75
N GLY A 245 -12.27 -0.99 11.87
CA GLY A 245 -11.99 -1.73 13.09
C GLY A 245 -11.38 -0.85 14.19
N HIS A 246 -11.71 -1.16 15.45
CA HIS A 246 -11.16 -0.43 16.61
C HIS A 246 -9.75 -0.89 16.98
N ASP A 247 -9.42 -2.13 16.66
CA ASP A 247 -8.10 -2.74 16.83
C ASP A 247 -7.92 -3.82 15.77
N ASN A 248 -6.81 -4.54 15.79
CA ASN A 248 -6.54 -5.56 14.78
C ASN A 248 -7.52 -6.74 14.85
N TYR A 249 -7.97 -7.12 16.04
CA TYR A 249 -8.97 -8.17 16.19
C TYR A 249 -10.31 -7.74 15.60
N ASP A 250 -10.76 -6.54 15.98
CA ASP A 250 -12.02 -5.98 15.45
C ASP A 250 -11.95 -5.75 13.93
N GLN A 251 -10.75 -5.46 13.41
CA GLN A 251 -10.57 -5.30 11.97
C GLN A 251 -10.97 -6.57 11.22
N LEU A 252 -10.51 -7.74 11.68
CA LEU A 252 -10.91 -9.02 11.09
C LEU A 252 -12.41 -9.26 11.24
N VAL A 253 -12.98 -8.89 12.40
CA VAL A 253 -14.43 -9.00 12.63
C VAL A 253 -15.21 -8.17 11.60
N ARG A 254 -14.76 -6.92 11.35
CA ARG A 254 -15.41 -6.04 10.36
C ARG A 254 -15.36 -6.63 8.95
N ILE A 255 -14.25 -7.23 8.57
CA ILE A 255 -14.11 -7.92 7.30
C ILE A 255 -15.07 -9.13 7.24
N ALA A 256 -15.10 -9.94 8.31
CA ALA A 256 -15.95 -11.14 8.36
C ALA A 256 -17.44 -10.81 8.30
N LYS A 257 -17.86 -9.67 8.85
CA LYS A 257 -19.24 -9.20 8.76
C LYS A 257 -19.68 -8.85 7.33
N VAL A 258 -18.74 -8.62 6.43
CA VAL A 258 -19.00 -8.30 5.03
C VAL A 258 -18.80 -9.53 4.14
N LEU A 259 -17.62 -10.16 4.21
CA LEU A 259 -17.27 -11.28 3.35
C LEU A 259 -17.81 -12.63 3.85
N GLY A 260 -18.25 -12.68 5.09
CA GLY A 260 -18.76 -13.89 5.72
C GLY A 260 -17.67 -14.74 6.34
N THR A 261 -18.08 -15.65 7.25
CA THR A 261 -17.15 -16.52 7.97
C THR A 261 -16.93 -17.85 7.30
N GLN A 262 -17.79 -18.29 6.40
CA GLN A 262 -17.60 -19.54 5.67
C GLN A 262 -16.35 -19.49 4.81
N GLU A 263 -16.17 -18.43 4.03
CA GLU A 263 -14.99 -18.24 3.20
C GLU A 263 -13.74 -17.98 4.04
N LEU A 264 -13.89 -17.32 5.20
CA LEU A 264 -12.77 -17.15 6.14
C LEU A 264 -12.25 -18.50 6.62
N HIS A 265 -13.14 -19.41 7.05
CA HIS A 265 -12.75 -20.72 7.52
C HIS A 265 -12.14 -21.58 6.39
N ALA A 266 -12.67 -21.47 5.18
CA ALA A 266 -12.07 -22.15 4.01
C ALA A 266 -10.63 -21.67 3.76
N TYR A 267 -10.42 -20.34 3.86
CA TYR A 267 -9.09 -19.72 3.75
C TYR A 267 -8.12 -20.23 4.81
N LEU A 268 -8.55 -20.21 6.07
CA LEU A 268 -7.73 -20.69 7.20
C LEU A 268 -7.39 -22.17 7.03
N ASN A 269 -8.34 -23.00 6.62
CA ASN A 269 -8.11 -24.43 6.39
C ASN A 269 -7.13 -24.69 5.25
N LYS A 270 -7.24 -23.91 4.16
CA LYS A 270 -6.34 -24.06 2.99
C LYS A 270 -4.87 -23.86 3.39
N TYR A 271 -4.59 -22.85 4.22
CA TYR A 271 -3.23 -22.51 4.64
C TYR A 271 -2.84 -23.10 5.99
N ARG A 272 -3.70 -23.96 6.55
CA ARG A 272 -3.45 -24.64 7.84
C ARG A 272 -3.22 -23.63 8.98
N VAL A 273 -3.95 -22.54 8.96
CA VAL A 273 -3.89 -21.51 9.98
C VAL A 273 -4.96 -21.78 11.03
N GLU A 274 -4.58 -21.75 12.29
CA GLU A 274 -5.50 -21.89 13.42
C GLU A 274 -5.54 -20.56 14.16
N LEU A 275 -6.75 -20.00 14.31
CA LEU A 275 -6.92 -18.73 15.02
C LEU A 275 -6.76 -18.94 16.52
N ASP A 276 -6.22 -17.91 17.18
CA ASP A 276 -6.32 -17.75 18.63
C ASP A 276 -7.80 -17.90 19.05
N PRO A 277 -8.12 -18.71 20.09
CA PRO A 277 -9.49 -18.93 20.52
C PRO A 277 -10.26 -17.65 20.86
N HIS A 278 -9.60 -16.65 21.39
CA HIS A 278 -10.22 -15.35 21.69
C HIS A 278 -10.66 -14.64 20.42
N LEU A 279 -9.81 -14.61 19.41
CA LEU A 279 -10.13 -14.01 18.11
C LEU A 279 -11.24 -14.78 17.42
N GLU A 280 -11.19 -16.11 17.45
CA GLU A 280 -12.23 -16.95 16.85
C GLU A 280 -13.60 -16.68 17.48
N ALA A 281 -13.66 -16.54 18.80
CA ALA A 281 -14.89 -16.19 19.50
C ALA A 281 -15.43 -14.81 19.10
N LEU A 282 -14.54 -13.83 18.93
CA LEU A 282 -14.94 -12.47 18.49
C LEU A 282 -15.46 -12.46 17.06
N VAL A 283 -14.87 -13.24 16.16
CA VAL A 283 -15.28 -13.33 14.77
C VAL A 283 -16.69 -13.92 14.63
N GLY A 284 -17.00 -14.95 15.41
CA GLY A 284 -18.33 -15.55 15.44
C GLY A 284 -18.74 -16.16 14.11
N ARG A 285 -20.02 -16.00 13.73
CA ARG A 285 -20.60 -16.49 12.48
C ARG A 285 -21.35 -15.39 11.77
N HIS A 286 -21.03 -15.20 10.49
CA HIS A 286 -21.69 -14.20 9.65
C HIS A 286 -21.86 -14.74 8.22
N SER A 287 -23.04 -14.45 7.65
CA SER A 287 -23.29 -14.67 6.23
C SER A 287 -22.62 -13.56 5.43
N ARG A 288 -22.23 -13.89 4.19
CA ARG A 288 -21.70 -12.88 3.27
C ARG A 288 -22.80 -11.86 2.94
N LYS A 289 -22.46 -10.57 3.01
CA LYS A 289 -23.34 -9.49 2.59
C LYS A 289 -23.14 -9.21 1.10
N PRO A 290 -24.21 -9.04 0.33
CA PRO A 290 -24.08 -8.56 -1.05
C PRO A 290 -23.59 -7.09 -1.04
N TRP A 291 -22.77 -6.73 -2.01
CA TRP A 291 -22.24 -5.37 -2.13
C TRP A 291 -23.35 -4.31 -2.26
N SER A 292 -24.52 -4.70 -2.79
CA SER A 292 -25.69 -3.83 -2.92
C SER A 292 -26.17 -3.24 -1.59
N LYS A 293 -25.86 -3.89 -0.47
CA LYS A 293 -26.20 -3.40 0.87
C LYS A 293 -25.53 -2.06 1.23
N PHE A 294 -24.44 -1.73 0.55
CA PHE A 294 -23.68 -0.49 0.79
C PHE A 294 -24.08 0.65 -0.15
N VAL A 295 -24.97 0.37 -1.11
CA VAL A 295 -25.45 1.37 -2.07
C VAL A 295 -26.54 2.23 -1.43
N ASN A 296 -26.45 3.54 -1.63
CA ASN A 296 -27.44 4.52 -1.17
C ASN A 296 -27.53 5.67 -2.19
N ALA A 297 -28.42 6.63 -1.93
CA ALA A 297 -28.63 7.76 -2.84
C ALA A 297 -27.37 8.61 -3.07
N ASP A 298 -26.47 8.67 -2.09
CA ASP A 298 -25.24 9.47 -2.16
C ASP A 298 -24.17 8.84 -3.04
N ASN A 299 -24.09 7.51 -3.10
CA ASN A 299 -23.01 6.80 -3.80
C ASN A 299 -23.46 6.01 -5.04
N GLN A 300 -24.75 5.88 -5.30
CA GLN A 300 -25.27 5.00 -6.36
C GLN A 300 -24.66 5.29 -7.74
N HIS A 301 -24.35 6.54 -8.04
CA HIS A 301 -23.77 6.95 -9.33
C HIS A 301 -22.33 6.46 -9.53
N LEU A 302 -21.67 6.01 -8.47
CA LEU A 302 -20.31 5.47 -8.50
C LEU A 302 -20.27 3.94 -8.46
N VAL A 303 -21.41 3.30 -8.11
CA VAL A 303 -21.45 1.86 -7.91
C VAL A 303 -22.08 1.20 -9.14
N THR A 304 -21.25 1.00 -10.16
CA THR A 304 -21.63 0.33 -11.41
C THR A 304 -21.45 -1.19 -11.27
N PRO A 305 -22.08 -1.99 -12.16
CA PRO A 305 -21.83 -3.45 -12.17
C PRO A 305 -20.36 -3.80 -12.33
N GLU A 306 -19.62 -3.08 -13.17
CA GLU A 306 -18.18 -3.30 -13.39
C GLU A 306 -17.37 -2.98 -12.14
N ALA A 307 -17.74 -1.90 -11.40
CA ALA A 307 -17.08 -1.55 -10.14
C ALA A 307 -17.26 -2.66 -9.11
N ILE A 308 -18.46 -3.21 -8.98
CA ILE A 308 -18.76 -4.32 -8.06
C ILE A 308 -17.95 -5.56 -8.44
N ASP A 309 -17.92 -5.93 -9.73
CA ASP A 309 -17.17 -7.09 -10.19
C ASP A 309 -15.67 -6.94 -9.90
N PHE A 310 -15.10 -5.76 -10.16
CA PHE A 310 -13.71 -5.48 -9.89
C PHE A 310 -13.42 -5.54 -8.38
N LEU A 311 -14.24 -4.88 -7.56
CA LEU A 311 -14.09 -4.88 -6.10
C LEU A 311 -14.12 -6.31 -5.56
N ASP A 312 -15.02 -7.15 -6.06
CA ASP A 312 -15.16 -8.54 -5.63
C ASP A 312 -13.91 -9.36 -5.92
N LYS A 313 -13.18 -9.04 -6.99
CA LYS A 313 -11.91 -9.69 -7.33
C LYS A 313 -10.71 -9.21 -6.51
N LEU A 314 -10.83 -8.02 -5.92
CA LEU A 314 -9.79 -7.45 -5.03
C LEU A 314 -9.97 -7.94 -3.60
N LEU A 315 -11.20 -7.88 -3.06
CA LEU A 315 -11.48 -8.17 -1.66
C LEU A 315 -11.84 -9.63 -1.46
N ARG A 316 -10.85 -10.47 -1.59
CA ARG A 316 -10.89 -11.91 -1.31
C ARG A 316 -9.95 -12.25 -0.17
N TYR A 317 -10.38 -13.13 0.75
CA TYR A 317 -9.51 -13.60 1.84
C TYR A 317 -8.25 -14.22 1.29
N ASP A 318 -8.40 -15.15 0.34
CA ASP A 318 -7.28 -15.88 -0.22
C ASP A 318 -6.45 -14.98 -1.14
N HIS A 319 -5.28 -14.61 -0.67
CA HIS A 319 -4.37 -13.76 -1.41
C HIS A 319 -3.95 -14.36 -2.76
N GLN A 320 -3.97 -15.69 -2.90
CA GLN A 320 -3.66 -16.34 -4.18
C GLN A 320 -4.82 -16.25 -5.18
N GLU A 321 -6.03 -15.97 -4.72
CA GLU A 321 -7.22 -15.80 -5.58
C GLU A 321 -7.47 -14.34 -5.97
N ARG A 322 -6.81 -13.39 -5.33
CA ARG A 322 -6.97 -11.97 -5.68
C ARG A 322 -6.44 -11.71 -7.09
N ILE A 323 -7.11 -10.80 -7.79
CA ILE A 323 -6.64 -10.31 -9.08
C ILE A 323 -5.28 -9.63 -8.89
N THR A 324 -4.36 -9.85 -9.83
CA THR A 324 -3.04 -9.18 -9.81
C THR A 324 -3.15 -7.76 -10.37
N ALA A 325 -2.14 -6.92 -10.09
CA ALA A 325 -2.12 -5.55 -10.60
C ALA A 325 -2.09 -5.52 -12.14
N LYS A 326 -1.44 -6.49 -12.78
CA LYS A 326 -1.40 -6.60 -14.23
C LYS A 326 -2.75 -6.99 -14.81
N GLU A 327 -3.37 -8.04 -14.25
CA GLU A 327 -4.70 -8.50 -14.68
C GLU A 327 -5.76 -7.43 -14.47
N ALA A 328 -5.69 -6.71 -13.34
CA ALA A 328 -6.65 -5.66 -13.00
C ALA A 328 -6.74 -4.56 -14.05
N GLN A 329 -5.60 -4.22 -14.68
CA GLN A 329 -5.55 -3.19 -15.72
C GLN A 329 -6.38 -3.57 -16.96
N LYS A 330 -6.66 -4.84 -17.15
CA LYS A 330 -7.46 -5.37 -18.29
C LYS A 330 -8.95 -5.49 -17.95
N HIS A 331 -9.33 -5.22 -16.70
CA HIS A 331 -10.74 -5.36 -16.27
C HIS A 331 -11.62 -4.34 -16.98
N PRO A 332 -12.87 -4.73 -17.36
CA PRO A 332 -13.81 -3.82 -18.05
C PRO A 332 -14.10 -2.51 -17.31
N PHE A 333 -13.95 -2.47 -15.98
CA PHE A 333 -14.08 -1.24 -15.19
C PHE A 333 -13.20 -0.11 -15.77
N PHE A 334 -12.07 -0.44 -16.35
CA PHE A 334 -11.09 0.51 -16.87
C PHE A 334 -11.26 0.81 -18.37
N ASP A 335 -12.24 0.21 -19.05
CA ASP A 335 -12.44 0.44 -20.49
C ASP A 335 -12.54 1.94 -20.84
N PRO A 336 -13.30 2.77 -20.08
CA PRO A 336 -13.43 4.19 -20.41
C PRO A 336 -12.12 4.99 -20.35
N VAL A 337 -11.12 4.52 -19.62
CA VAL A 337 -9.86 5.25 -19.40
C VAL A 337 -8.65 4.59 -20.09
N ARG A 338 -8.85 3.43 -20.71
CA ARG A 338 -7.74 2.63 -21.26
C ARG A 338 -7.02 3.28 -22.43
N ASP A 339 -7.75 3.98 -23.26
CA ASP A 339 -7.23 4.51 -24.53
C ASP A 339 -6.81 5.97 -24.46
N GLY A 340 -6.63 6.53 -23.25
CA GLY A 340 -6.09 7.86 -23.05
C GLY A 340 -6.96 9.01 -23.57
N ASN A 341 -8.28 8.80 -23.68
CA ASN A 341 -9.23 9.84 -24.10
C ASN A 341 -9.64 10.71 -22.92
#